data_61b148396aad87d76a27fd170f02c3d5
#
_entry.id   61b148396aad87d76a27fd170f02c3d5
#
_cell.length_a   1.000
_cell.length_b   1.000
_cell.length_c   1.000
_cell.angle_alpha   90.00
_cell.angle_beta   90.00
_cell.angle_gamma   90.00
#
_symmetry.space_group_name_H-M   'P 1'
#
loop_
_entity.id
_entity.type
_entity.pdbx_description
1 polymer ?
#
loop_
_entity_poly.entity_id
_entity_poly.type
_entity_poly.pdbx_seq_one_letter_code
_entity_poly.pdbx_strand_id
1 'polypeptide(L)'
;MVSLNQLIAVCLLYVIGLFAVAFAAERAAVRGHGDWLLRSPLVYTLSLSIYCTAWTFYGAVGYAARSGLDFVTIYLGPSIVMIGWWWILRRLVRIGRSHRVTSVADLISSRYGKSNLLAILVTTMAVIGVTPYIALQLQSVTLSLSIFASAETGAAPGADPINSAQAAFWVAVGLTLFTVLFGTRNLNVNERHHGVVIAI
;
A
#
# COMPACT_ATOMS: atom_id res chain seq x y z
N MET A 1 0.00 -30.69 -7.38
CA MET A 1 -0.49 -29.31 -7.62
C MET A 1 -1.09 -28.80 -6.32
N VAL A 2 -0.90 -27.53 -5.99
CA VAL A 2 -1.50 -26.92 -4.79
C VAL A 2 -2.98 -26.65 -5.11
N SER A 3 -3.91 -27.15 -4.30
CA SER A 3 -5.35 -26.89 -4.53
C SER A 3 -5.71 -25.43 -4.19
N LEU A 4 -6.74 -24.90 -4.82
CA LEU A 4 -7.21 -23.52 -4.56
C LEU A 4 -7.54 -23.32 -3.07
N ASN A 5 -8.14 -24.34 -2.43
CA ASN A 5 -8.45 -24.28 -1.00
C ASN A 5 -7.19 -24.21 -0.13
N GLN A 6 -6.12 -24.94 -0.51
CA GLN A 6 -4.83 -24.85 0.17
C GLN A 6 -4.19 -23.47 -0.02
N LEU A 7 -4.26 -22.92 -1.22
CA LEU A 7 -3.78 -21.56 -1.50
C LEU A 7 -4.50 -20.53 -0.63
N ILE A 8 -5.83 -20.56 -0.60
CA ILE A 8 -6.65 -19.65 0.21
C ILE A 8 -6.32 -19.81 1.70
N ALA A 9 -6.19 -21.06 2.18
CA ALA A 9 -5.84 -21.32 3.57
C ALA A 9 -4.46 -20.73 3.94
N VAL A 10 -3.46 -20.89 3.07
CA VAL A 10 -2.11 -20.32 3.27
C VAL A 10 -2.16 -18.79 3.25
N CYS A 11 -2.90 -18.19 2.31
CA CYS A 11 -3.06 -16.73 2.25
C CYS A 11 -3.75 -16.19 3.52
N LEU A 12 -4.81 -16.85 3.99
CA LEU A 12 -5.48 -16.46 5.23
C LEU A 12 -4.58 -16.59 6.44
N LEU A 13 -3.84 -17.70 6.55
CA LEU A 13 -2.87 -17.91 7.62
C LEU A 13 -1.79 -16.82 7.62
N TYR A 14 -1.29 -16.47 6.44
CA TYR A 14 -0.32 -15.39 6.27
C TYR A 14 -0.89 -14.03 6.71
N VAL A 15 -2.10 -13.69 6.27
CA VAL A 15 -2.78 -12.45 6.66
C VAL A 15 -3.00 -12.41 8.17
N ILE A 16 -3.49 -13.51 8.78
CA ILE A 16 -3.66 -13.60 10.24
C ILE A 16 -2.30 -13.42 10.95
N GLY A 17 -1.23 -14.01 10.42
CA GLY A 17 0.12 -13.83 10.93
C GLY A 17 0.57 -12.36 10.90
N LEU A 18 0.33 -11.65 9.80
CA LEU A 18 0.62 -10.22 9.69
C LEU A 18 -0.17 -9.39 10.72
N PHE A 19 -1.46 -9.68 10.89
CA PHE A 19 -2.28 -9.03 11.91
C PHE A 19 -1.75 -9.30 13.32
N ALA A 20 -1.37 -10.53 13.62
CA ALA A 20 -0.80 -10.90 14.91
C ALA A 20 0.51 -10.16 15.19
N VAL A 21 1.39 -10.06 14.20
CA VAL A 21 2.65 -9.29 14.29
C VAL A 21 2.36 -7.80 14.50
N ALA A 22 1.43 -7.21 13.71
CA ALA A 22 1.06 -5.81 13.86
C ALA A 22 0.53 -5.51 15.26
N PHE A 23 -0.39 -6.34 15.77
CA PHE A 23 -0.92 -6.20 17.14
C PHE A 23 0.13 -6.38 18.22
N ALA A 24 1.00 -7.39 18.08
CA ALA A 24 2.07 -7.63 19.03
C ALA A 24 3.06 -6.47 19.08
N ALA A 25 3.43 -5.92 17.91
CA ALA A 25 4.33 -4.78 17.80
C ALA A 25 3.73 -3.51 18.39
N GLU A 26 2.45 -3.22 18.11
CA GLU A 26 1.76 -2.07 18.70
C GLU A 26 1.67 -2.18 20.22
N ARG A 27 1.35 -3.38 20.71
CA ARG A 27 1.27 -3.64 22.16
C ARG A 27 2.64 -3.58 22.86
N ALA A 28 3.70 -4.01 22.18
CA ALA A 28 5.07 -3.89 22.66
C ALA A 28 5.51 -2.43 22.71
N ALA A 29 5.17 -1.64 21.69
CA ALA A 29 5.48 -0.21 21.63
C ALA A 29 4.78 0.57 22.77
N VAL A 30 3.52 0.27 23.06
CA VAL A 30 2.78 0.89 24.19
C VAL A 30 3.43 0.54 25.53
N ARG A 31 4.03 -0.65 25.66
CA ARG A 31 4.74 -1.09 26.87
C ARG A 31 6.18 -0.60 26.98
N GLY A 32 6.66 0.19 26.01
CA GLY A 32 8.04 0.66 25.96
C GLY A 32 9.07 -0.42 25.63
N HIS A 33 8.64 -1.58 25.14
CA HIS A 33 9.52 -2.67 24.72
C HIS A 33 9.71 -2.64 23.19
N GLY A 34 10.91 -2.87 22.71
CA GLY A 34 11.21 -2.97 21.28
C GLY A 34 11.68 -1.67 20.63
N ASP A 35 11.96 -0.62 21.41
CA ASP A 35 12.44 0.67 20.90
C ASP A 35 13.69 0.55 20.01
N TRP A 36 14.57 -0.42 20.26
CA TRP A 36 15.77 -0.61 19.43
C TRP A 36 15.43 -1.12 18.04
N LEU A 37 14.42 -2.00 17.90
CA LEU A 37 13.97 -2.52 16.62
C LEU A 37 13.32 -1.41 15.78
N LEU A 38 12.49 -0.58 16.43
CA LEU A 38 11.81 0.55 15.82
C LEU A 38 12.75 1.72 15.46
N ARG A 39 13.91 1.81 16.10
CA ARG A 39 14.96 2.79 15.79
C ARG A 39 15.96 2.27 14.77
N SER A 40 15.89 0.99 14.43
CA SER A 40 16.80 0.39 13.46
C SER A 40 16.58 0.96 12.06
N PRO A 41 17.59 1.55 11.42
CA PRO A 41 17.48 2.02 10.05
C PRO A 41 17.17 0.87 9.08
N LEU A 42 17.55 -0.36 9.43
CA LEU A 42 17.30 -1.56 8.63
C LEU A 42 15.79 -1.87 8.54
N VAL A 43 15.05 -1.76 9.65
CA VAL A 43 13.59 -1.97 9.68
C VAL A 43 12.90 -0.94 8.79
N TYR A 44 13.28 0.33 8.88
CA TYR A 44 12.73 1.37 8.02
C TYR A 44 13.11 1.17 6.55
N THR A 45 14.32 0.73 6.26
CA THR A 45 14.75 0.44 4.89
C THR A 45 13.97 -0.73 4.30
N LEU A 46 13.76 -1.80 5.07
CA LEU A 46 12.96 -2.95 4.65
C LEU A 46 11.49 -2.60 4.48
N SER A 47 10.93 -1.73 5.33
CA SER A 47 9.54 -1.28 5.19
C SER A 47 9.27 -0.49 3.91
N LEU A 48 10.30 0.06 3.25
CA LEU A 48 10.15 0.64 1.92
C LEU A 48 9.80 -0.39 0.85
N SER A 49 10.01 -1.69 1.12
CA SER A 49 9.61 -2.78 0.23
C SER A 49 8.09 -2.84 -0.03
N ILE A 50 7.28 -2.18 0.79
CA ILE A 50 5.83 -2.01 0.57
C ILE A 50 5.51 -1.36 -0.79
N TYR A 51 6.45 -0.63 -1.37
CA TYR A 51 6.33 -0.10 -2.71
C TYR A 51 6.21 -1.22 -3.77
N CYS A 52 6.80 -2.40 -3.50
CA CYS A 52 6.73 -3.56 -4.36
C CYS A 52 5.39 -4.29 -4.17
N THR A 53 4.39 -3.89 -4.94
CA THR A 53 3.06 -4.49 -4.94
C THR A 53 2.95 -5.64 -5.94
N ALA A 54 1.84 -6.38 -5.94
CA ALA A 54 1.56 -7.42 -6.92
C ALA A 54 1.62 -6.88 -8.36
N TRP A 55 1.14 -5.66 -8.60
CA TRP A 55 1.25 -5.01 -9.90
C TRP A 55 2.72 -4.77 -10.30
N THR A 56 3.56 -4.33 -9.37
CA THR A 56 4.99 -4.10 -9.63
C THR A 56 5.70 -5.40 -9.97
N PHE A 57 5.29 -6.52 -9.36
CA PHE A 57 5.94 -7.82 -9.55
C PHE A 57 5.68 -8.40 -10.94
N TYR A 58 4.44 -8.46 -11.41
CA TYR A 58 4.11 -9.08 -12.70
C TYR A 58 3.33 -8.20 -13.67
N GLY A 59 2.51 -7.27 -13.18
CA GLY A 59 1.77 -6.34 -14.04
C GLY A 59 2.71 -5.43 -14.81
N ALA A 60 3.71 -4.89 -14.15
CA ALA A 60 4.75 -4.06 -14.75
C ALA A 60 5.57 -4.82 -15.81
N VAL A 61 5.92 -6.08 -15.54
CA VAL A 61 6.63 -6.95 -16.49
C VAL A 61 5.77 -7.21 -17.73
N GLY A 62 4.48 -7.56 -17.52
CA GLY A 62 3.54 -7.76 -18.62
C GLY A 62 3.29 -6.51 -19.45
N TYR A 63 3.27 -5.34 -18.82
CA TYR A 63 3.15 -4.06 -19.51
C TYR A 63 4.43 -3.76 -20.33
N ALA A 64 5.61 -3.94 -19.75
CA ALA A 64 6.88 -3.75 -20.44
C ALA A 64 7.01 -4.63 -21.71
N ALA A 65 6.55 -5.88 -21.61
CA ALA A 65 6.57 -6.82 -22.74
C ALA A 65 5.66 -6.39 -23.89
N ARG A 66 4.60 -5.61 -23.64
CA ARG A 66 3.63 -5.16 -24.64
C ARG A 66 3.93 -3.77 -25.20
N SER A 67 4.34 -2.84 -24.33
CA SER A 67 4.50 -1.41 -24.66
C SER A 67 5.97 -0.99 -24.88
N GLY A 68 6.94 -1.89 -24.69
CA GLY A 68 8.35 -1.59 -24.91
C GLY A 68 8.83 -0.41 -24.04
N LEU A 69 9.41 0.62 -24.65
CA LEU A 69 10.01 1.75 -23.94
C LEU A 69 9.02 2.63 -23.18
N ASP A 70 7.73 2.60 -23.50
CA ASP A 70 6.71 3.36 -22.78
C ASP A 70 6.63 2.96 -21.29
N PHE A 71 7.05 1.72 -20.98
CA PHE A 71 7.18 1.24 -19.61
C PHE A 71 8.08 2.13 -18.75
N VAL A 72 9.13 2.70 -19.31
CA VAL A 72 10.11 3.54 -18.57
C VAL A 72 9.42 4.76 -17.96
N THR A 73 8.38 5.29 -18.57
CA THR A 73 7.65 6.47 -18.09
C THR A 73 7.04 6.25 -16.71
N ILE A 74 6.62 5.01 -16.39
CA ILE A 74 6.04 4.64 -15.10
C ILE A 74 7.04 4.82 -13.95
N TYR A 75 8.31 4.49 -14.19
CA TYR A 75 9.38 4.58 -13.21
C TYR A 75 10.10 5.92 -13.20
N LEU A 76 9.92 6.74 -14.22
CA LEU A 76 10.60 8.03 -14.34
C LEU A 76 10.25 8.95 -13.15
N GLY A 77 8.96 9.06 -12.79
CA GLY A 77 8.49 9.87 -11.68
C GLY A 77 9.11 9.46 -10.34
N PRO A 78 8.91 8.20 -9.89
CA PRO A 78 9.52 7.68 -8.67
C PRO A 78 11.05 7.81 -8.67
N SER A 79 11.72 7.56 -9.78
CA SER A 79 13.18 7.66 -9.88
C SER A 79 13.67 9.10 -9.67
N ILE A 80 13.01 10.09 -10.27
CA ILE A 80 13.33 11.51 -10.06
C ILE A 80 13.13 11.90 -8.61
N VAL A 81 12.02 11.45 -7.98
CA VAL A 81 11.75 11.71 -6.57
C VAL A 81 12.82 11.07 -5.68
N MET A 82 13.26 9.84 -5.99
CA MET A 82 14.30 9.15 -5.22
C MET A 82 15.67 9.83 -5.37
N ILE A 83 16.03 10.32 -6.54
CA ILE A 83 17.25 11.12 -6.75
C ILE A 83 17.16 12.44 -5.96
N GLY A 84 15.99 13.09 -6.01
CA GLY A 84 15.73 14.34 -5.28
C GLY A 84 15.41 14.17 -3.79
N TRP A 85 15.34 12.93 -3.29
CA TRP A 85 14.96 12.58 -1.92
C TRP A 85 15.63 13.45 -0.87
N TRP A 86 16.94 13.54 -0.93
CA TRP A 86 17.73 14.24 0.08
C TRP A 86 17.35 15.72 0.21
N TRP A 87 17.00 16.35 -0.88
CA TRP A 87 16.71 17.79 -0.90
C TRP A 87 15.22 18.08 -0.78
N ILE A 88 14.37 17.41 -1.57
CA ILE A 88 12.93 17.69 -1.65
C ILE A 88 12.21 17.12 -0.43
N LEU A 89 12.32 15.81 -0.19
CA LEU A 89 11.55 15.15 0.87
C LEU A 89 11.99 15.58 2.26
N ARG A 90 13.29 15.78 2.49
CA ARG A 90 13.79 16.28 3.76
C ARG A 90 13.23 17.68 4.07
N ARG A 91 13.11 18.52 3.04
CA ARG A 91 12.53 19.86 3.19
C ARG A 91 11.04 19.80 3.47
N LEU A 92 10.29 18.94 2.74
CA LEU A 92 8.86 18.73 2.97
C LEU A 92 8.57 18.20 4.37
N VAL A 93 9.31 17.19 4.84
CA VAL A 93 9.16 16.66 6.20
C VAL A 93 9.44 17.73 7.26
N ARG A 94 10.46 18.58 7.05
CA ARG A 94 10.77 19.67 7.98
C ARG A 94 9.63 20.69 8.04
N ILE A 95 9.08 21.08 6.89
CA ILE A 95 7.93 21.99 6.81
C ILE A 95 6.71 21.36 7.46
N GLY A 96 6.39 20.10 7.14
CA GLY A 96 5.27 19.39 7.72
C GLY A 96 5.32 19.34 9.25
N ARG A 97 6.49 19.06 9.82
CA ARG A 97 6.67 19.06 11.27
C ARG A 97 6.55 20.44 11.91
N SER A 98 7.08 21.49 11.28
CA SER A 98 7.01 22.85 11.82
C SER A 98 5.59 23.41 11.79
N HIS A 99 4.81 23.08 10.78
CA HIS A 99 3.44 23.55 10.63
C HIS A 99 2.37 22.58 11.17
N ARG A 100 2.78 21.44 11.76
CA ARG A 100 1.89 20.39 12.26
C ARG A 100 0.89 19.92 11.21
N VAL A 101 1.36 19.75 9.98
CA VAL A 101 0.57 19.34 8.83
C VAL A 101 0.37 17.83 8.86
N THR A 102 -0.86 17.36 8.69
CA THR A 102 -1.24 15.94 8.77
C THR A 102 -1.42 15.28 7.41
N SER A 103 -1.66 16.06 6.35
CA SER A 103 -1.90 15.56 5.00
C SER A 103 -1.29 16.46 3.94
N VAL A 104 -1.17 15.94 2.71
CA VAL A 104 -0.72 16.73 1.55
C VAL A 104 -1.71 17.87 1.25
N ALA A 105 -3.02 17.62 1.41
CA ALA A 105 -4.05 18.64 1.24
C ALA A 105 -3.90 19.77 2.25
N ASP A 106 -3.60 19.43 3.51
CA ASP A 106 -3.34 20.40 4.56
C ASP A 106 -2.04 21.19 4.30
N LEU A 107 -0.98 20.51 3.81
CA LEU A 107 0.27 21.17 3.41
C LEU A 107 0.04 22.24 2.34
N ILE A 108 -0.72 21.92 1.30
CA ILE A 108 -0.99 22.83 0.21
C ILE A 108 -1.91 23.96 0.70
N SER A 109 -3.00 23.64 1.41
CA SER A 109 -3.94 24.65 1.90
C SER A 109 -3.28 25.61 2.90
N SER A 110 -2.37 25.13 3.74
CA SER A 110 -1.65 25.98 4.70
C SER A 110 -0.80 27.05 4.02
N ARG A 111 -0.30 26.77 2.83
CA ARG A 111 0.48 27.74 2.03
C ARG A 111 -0.39 28.89 1.48
N TYR A 112 -1.68 28.63 1.29
CA TYR A 112 -2.65 29.57 0.73
C TYR A 112 -3.69 30.03 1.77
N GLY A 113 -3.24 30.39 2.96
CA GLY A 113 -4.07 30.97 4.01
C GLY A 113 -5.05 29.98 4.67
N LYS A 114 -4.73 28.69 4.70
CA LYS A 114 -5.60 27.61 5.24
C LYS A 114 -6.97 27.55 4.56
N SER A 115 -7.01 27.72 3.24
CA SER A 115 -8.25 27.67 2.46
C SER A 115 -8.87 26.27 2.51
N ASN A 116 -10.04 26.14 3.12
CA ASN A 116 -10.82 24.91 3.16
C ASN A 116 -11.22 24.42 1.76
N LEU A 117 -11.56 25.35 0.86
CA LEU A 117 -11.90 25.02 -0.52
C LEU A 117 -10.73 24.32 -1.23
N LEU A 118 -9.51 24.85 -1.05
CA LEU A 118 -8.32 24.27 -1.65
C LEU A 118 -8.02 22.88 -1.06
N ALA A 119 -8.20 22.70 0.24
CA ALA A 119 -8.05 21.40 0.88
C ALA A 119 -9.03 20.36 0.32
N ILE A 120 -10.30 20.74 0.13
CA ILE A 120 -11.33 19.86 -0.46
C ILE A 120 -10.96 19.51 -1.91
N LEU A 121 -10.56 20.48 -2.72
CA LEU A 121 -10.17 20.24 -4.10
C LEU A 121 -8.98 19.27 -4.20
N VAL A 122 -7.93 19.48 -3.41
CA VAL A 122 -6.75 18.61 -3.40
C VAL A 122 -7.12 17.21 -2.93
N THR A 123 -7.96 17.07 -1.91
CA THR A 123 -8.43 15.77 -1.43
C THR A 123 -9.25 15.06 -2.51
N THR A 124 -10.16 15.74 -3.17
CA THR A 124 -10.98 15.18 -4.26
C THR A 124 -10.10 14.71 -5.41
N MET A 125 -9.13 15.52 -5.83
CA MET A 125 -8.17 15.14 -6.86
C MET A 125 -7.34 13.91 -6.45
N ALA A 126 -6.90 13.84 -5.21
CA ALA A 126 -6.17 12.70 -4.69
C ALA A 126 -7.02 11.42 -4.70
N VAL A 127 -8.28 11.48 -4.27
CA VAL A 127 -9.21 10.34 -4.30
C VAL A 127 -9.42 9.86 -5.74
N ILE A 128 -9.71 10.78 -6.67
CA ILE A 128 -9.91 10.44 -8.09
C ILE A 128 -8.63 9.80 -8.67
N GLY A 129 -7.45 10.34 -8.35
CA GLY A 129 -6.18 9.83 -8.85
C GLY A 129 -5.75 8.48 -8.26
N VAL A 130 -6.07 8.22 -6.99
CA VAL A 130 -5.68 6.95 -6.32
C VAL A 130 -6.64 5.81 -6.64
N THR A 131 -7.91 6.10 -6.91
CA THR A 131 -8.93 5.06 -7.19
C THR A 131 -8.55 4.10 -8.33
N PRO A 132 -8.11 4.56 -9.52
CA PRO A 132 -7.65 3.66 -10.58
C PRO A 132 -6.44 2.82 -10.16
N TYR A 133 -5.54 3.38 -9.36
CA TYR A 133 -4.38 2.65 -8.86
C TYR A 133 -4.79 1.50 -7.93
N ILE A 134 -5.73 1.74 -7.02
CA ILE A 134 -6.30 0.69 -6.16
C ILE A 134 -6.98 -0.39 -7.01
N ALA A 135 -7.73 -0.01 -8.04
CA ALA A 135 -8.38 -0.95 -8.95
C ALA A 135 -7.37 -1.86 -9.65
N LEU A 136 -6.23 -1.32 -10.11
CA LEU A 136 -5.14 -2.11 -10.69
C LEU A 136 -4.54 -3.12 -9.69
N GLN A 137 -4.42 -2.75 -8.42
CA GLN A 137 -3.93 -3.68 -7.38
C GLN A 137 -4.92 -4.83 -7.15
N LEU A 138 -6.21 -4.52 -7.03
CA LEU A 138 -7.25 -5.54 -6.88
C LEU A 138 -7.31 -6.47 -8.09
N GLN A 139 -7.23 -5.93 -9.31
CA GLN A 139 -7.17 -6.70 -10.55
C GLN A 139 -5.96 -7.64 -10.56
N SER A 140 -4.81 -7.17 -10.08
CA SER A 140 -3.60 -7.97 -10.02
C SER A 140 -3.74 -9.16 -9.07
N VAL A 141 -4.36 -8.96 -7.91
CA VAL A 141 -4.62 -10.04 -6.94
C VAL A 141 -5.63 -11.06 -7.50
N THR A 142 -6.72 -10.58 -8.09
CA THR A 142 -7.76 -11.47 -8.66
C THR A 142 -7.24 -12.27 -9.85
N LEU A 143 -6.39 -11.68 -10.68
CA LEU A 143 -5.75 -12.38 -11.79
C LEU A 143 -4.85 -13.52 -11.27
N SER A 144 -4.10 -13.29 -10.21
CA SER A 144 -3.31 -14.35 -9.57
C SER A 144 -4.19 -15.51 -9.11
N LEU A 145 -5.30 -15.21 -8.42
CA LEU A 145 -6.23 -16.22 -7.93
C LEU A 145 -6.88 -17.00 -9.09
N SER A 146 -7.26 -16.31 -10.18
CA SER A 146 -7.86 -16.95 -11.34
C SER A 146 -6.93 -17.92 -12.06
N ILE A 147 -5.64 -17.58 -12.14
CA ILE A 147 -4.61 -18.46 -12.74
C ILE A 147 -4.49 -19.76 -11.94
N PHE A 148 -4.46 -19.69 -10.61
CA PHE A 148 -4.40 -20.88 -9.76
C PHE A 148 -5.67 -21.71 -9.86
N ALA A 149 -6.84 -21.07 -9.88
CA ALA A 149 -8.13 -21.75 -10.03
C ALA A 149 -8.28 -22.43 -11.41
N SER A 150 -7.81 -21.79 -12.48
CA SER A 150 -7.81 -22.39 -13.83
C SER A 150 -6.89 -23.61 -13.90
N ALA A 151 -5.72 -23.55 -13.24
CA ALA A 151 -4.80 -24.67 -13.20
C ALA A 151 -5.37 -25.90 -12.44
N GLU A 152 -6.25 -25.69 -11.46
CA GLU A 152 -6.93 -26.77 -10.74
C GLU A 152 -8.09 -27.37 -11.53
N THR A 153 -8.91 -26.53 -12.16
CA THR A 153 -10.14 -26.96 -12.87
C THR A 153 -9.87 -27.40 -14.29
N GLY A 154 -8.65 -27.20 -14.82
CA GLY A 154 -8.34 -27.44 -16.23
C GLY A 154 -9.09 -26.50 -17.19
N ALA A 155 -9.56 -25.37 -16.68
CA ALA A 155 -10.30 -24.40 -17.46
C ALA A 155 -9.42 -23.76 -18.56
N ALA A 156 -10.02 -23.43 -19.69
CA ALA A 156 -9.31 -22.78 -20.78
C ALA A 156 -8.72 -21.44 -20.36
N PRO A 157 -7.58 -21.01 -20.94
CA PRO A 157 -7.02 -19.68 -20.70
C PRO A 157 -8.06 -18.59 -20.99
N GLY A 158 -8.34 -17.74 -20.00
CA GLY A 158 -9.34 -16.68 -20.10
C GLY A 158 -10.72 -17.04 -19.58
N ALA A 159 -10.98 -18.29 -19.16
CA ALA A 159 -12.15 -18.61 -18.36
C ALA A 159 -11.99 -17.95 -16.97
N ASP A 160 -13.09 -17.53 -16.39
CA ASP A 160 -13.15 -16.99 -15.03
C ASP A 160 -13.74 -18.06 -14.07
N PRO A 161 -12.90 -19.03 -13.61
CA PRO A 161 -13.34 -20.14 -12.77
C PRO A 161 -13.77 -19.68 -11.37
N ILE A 162 -13.37 -18.49 -10.99
CA ILE A 162 -13.85 -17.75 -9.83
C ILE A 162 -14.47 -16.46 -10.33
N ASN A 163 -15.58 -16.05 -9.75
CA ASN A 163 -16.13 -14.73 -10.04
C ASN A 163 -15.12 -13.66 -9.59
N SER A 164 -14.33 -13.15 -10.55
CA SER A 164 -13.23 -12.20 -10.27
C SER A 164 -13.73 -10.93 -9.58
N ALA A 165 -14.95 -10.47 -9.92
CA ALA A 165 -15.57 -9.31 -9.27
C ALA A 165 -15.90 -9.60 -7.79
N GLN A 166 -16.41 -10.80 -7.49
CA GLN A 166 -16.70 -11.21 -6.13
C GLN A 166 -15.40 -11.40 -5.31
N ALA A 167 -14.38 -11.99 -5.90
CA ALA A 167 -13.07 -12.12 -5.28
C ALA A 167 -12.45 -10.75 -4.98
N ALA A 168 -12.48 -9.81 -5.93
CA ALA A 168 -12.03 -8.44 -5.74
C ALA A 168 -12.77 -7.74 -4.59
N PHE A 169 -14.09 -7.93 -4.52
CA PHE A 169 -14.90 -7.36 -3.44
C PHE A 169 -14.45 -7.86 -2.06
N TRP A 170 -14.27 -9.16 -1.87
CA TRP A 170 -13.83 -9.70 -0.58
C TRP A 170 -12.41 -9.30 -0.21
N VAL A 171 -11.52 -9.23 -1.18
CA VAL A 171 -10.15 -8.69 -0.96
C VAL A 171 -10.22 -7.22 -0.54
N ALA A 172 -11.05 -6.41 -1.21
CA ALA A 172 -11.24 -5.00 -0.87
C ALA A 172 -11.82 -4.83 0.55
N VAL A 173 -12.79 -5.67 0.94
CA VAL A 173 -13.33 -5.69 2.31
C VAL A 173 -12.24 -6.01 3.33
N GLY A 174 -11.41 -7.03 3.08
CA GLY A 174 -10.30 -7.38 3.97
C GLY A 174 -9.27 -6.26 4.12
N LEU A 175 -8.88 -5.62 3.01
CA LEU A 175 -7.97 -4.48 3.03
C LEU A 175 -8.57 -3.26 3.73
N THR A 176 -9.87 -3.02 3.54
CA THR A 176 -10.59 -1.94 4.23
C THR A 176 -10.62 -2.19 5.74
N LEU A 177 -10.92 -3.42 6.16
CA LEU A 177 -10.90 -3.81 7.56
C LEU A 177 -9.51 -3.60 8.17
N PHE A 178 -8.46 -4.02 7.46
CA PHE A 178 -7.09 -3.77 7.87
C PHE A 178 -6.80 -2.28 8.04
N THR A 179 -7.19 -1.47 7.07
CA THR A 179 -6.99 -0.02 7.11
C THR A 179 -7.74 0.64 8.27
N VAL A 180 -8.96 0.19 8.56
CA VAL A 180 -9.75 0.71 9.70
C VAL A 180 -9.12 0.32 11.04
N LEU A 181 -8.59 -0.91 11.15
CA LEU A 181 -7.99 -1.39 12.41
C LEU A 181 -6.63 -0.78 12.70
N PHE A 182 -5.79 -0.63 11.68
CA PHE A 182 -4.38 -0.22 11.82
C PHE A 182 -4.05 1.13 11.18
N GLY A 183 -4.99 1.74 10.48
CA GLY A 183 -4.81 3.06 9.87
C GLY A 183 -4.75 4.20 10.89
N THR A 184 -4.79 5.41 10.39
CA THR A 184 -4.70 6.64 11.19
C THR A 184 -5.87 6.75 12.19
N ARG A 185 -5.63 6.40 13.44
CA ARG A 185 -6.60 6.54 14.53
C ARG A 185 -6.62 7.95 15.12
N ASN A 186 -5.49 8.63 15.11
CA ASN A 186 -5.31 9.93 15.72
C ASN A 186 -4.78 10.95 14.69
N LEU A 187 -5.27 12.17 14.75
CA LEU A 187 -4.77 13.29 13.94
C LEU A 187 -3.48 13.90 14.52
N ASN A 188 -2.65 13.08 15.15
CA ASN A 188 -1.41 13.56 15.76
C ASN A 188 -0.26 13.46 14.74
N VAL A 189 0.33 14.60 14.40
CA VAL A 189 1.46 14.71 13.45
C VAL A 189 2.67 13.85 13.83
N ASN A 190 2.81 13.52 15.10
CA ASN A 190 3.90 12.72 15.64
C ASN A 190 3.53 11.24 15.87
N GLU A 191 2.35 10.82 15.45
CA GLU A 191 1.94 9.42 15.58
C GLU A 191 2.85 8.52 14.73
N ARG A 192 3.37 7.48 15.37
CA ARG A 192 4.21 6.48 14.74
C ARG A 192 3.42 5.18 14.66
N HIS A 193 3.16 4.72 13.46
CA HIS A 193 2.45 3.45 13.22
C HIS A 193 3.42 2.26 13.38
N HIS A 194 3.86 2.02 14.60
CA HIS A 194 4.86 1.00 14.89
C HIS A 194 4.39 -0.40 14.48
N GLY A 195 3.11 -0.73 14.69
CA GLY A 195 2.54 -2.00 14.33
C GLY A 195 2.62 -2.29 12.83
N VAL A 196 2.26 -1.29 12.01
CA VAL A 196 2.29 -1.42 10.55
C VAL A 196 3.72 -1.54 10.02
N VAL A 197 4.65 -0.71 10.53
CA VAL A 197 6.06 -0.71 10.09
C VAL A 197 6.76 -2.03 10.37
N ILE A 198 6.39 -2.74 11.44
CA ILE A 198 7.00 -4.04 11.78
C ILE A 198 6.30 -5.19 11.04
N ALA A 199 5.00 -5.06 10.72
CA ALA A 199 4.26 -6.08 10.00
C ALA A 199 4.60 -6.16 8.50
N ILE A 200 5.19 -5.11 7.96
CA ILE A 200 5.64 -5.00 6.57
C ILE A 200 7.09 -5.49 6.46
#